data_25d439f030780de252e887b6d02b62ef
#
_entry.id   25d439f030780de252e887b6d02b62ef
#
_cell.length_a   1.000
_cell.length_b   1.000
_cell.length_c   1.000
_cell.angle_alpha   90.00
_cell.angle_beta   90.00
_cell.angle_gamma   90.00
#
_symmetry.space_group_name_H-M   'P 1'
#
loop_
_entity.id
_entity.type
_entity.pdbx_description
1 polymer ?
#
loop_
_entity_poly.entity_id
_entity_poly.type
_entity_poly.pdbx_seq_one_letter_code
_entity_poly.pdbx_strand_id
1 'polypeptide(L)'
;MIEETPFPIQRIQTDRGREFFAIKVQERLMEYGIKFRPIKPGSPHLNGKVERSQRTDKEEFYSTVDLNNPSLEDELQLWQHQYNWERPHGALNGKTPMDKYFELSPKTPFWDEVEANYDPSQERIREQNYQVDLVLQKLK
;
A
#
# COMPACT_ATOMS: atom_id res chain seq x y z
N MET A 1 11.80 0.58 2.64
CA MET A 1 10.51 0.65 1.89
C MET A 1 9.85 2.04 1.97
N ILE A 2 9.45 2.55 3.13
CA ILE A 2 8.88 3.91 3.23
C ILE A 2 9.89 4.98 2.77
N GLU A 3 11.13 4.85 3.21
CA GLU A 3 12.25 5.76 2.90
C GLU A 3 12.71 5.70 1.43
N GLU A 4 12.34 4.65 0.71
CA GLU A 4 12.72 4.43 -0.69
C GLU A 4 11.64 4.88 -1.68
N THR A 5 10.47 5.30 -1.17
CA THR A 5 9.42 5.80 -2.07
C THR A 5 9.80 7.17 -2.64
N PRO A 6 9.63 7.38 -3.94
CA PRO A 6 10.00 8.63 -4.59
C PRO A 6 9.01 9.78 -4.36
N PHE A 7 8.04 9.58 -3.49
CA PHE A 7 7.00 10.56 -3.14
C PHE A 7 6.59 10.39 -1.67
N PRO A 8 6.07 11.43 -1.01
CA PRO A 8 5.63 11.34 0.37
C PRO A 8 4.37 10.47 0.52
N ILE A 9 4.40 9.57 1.48
CA ILE A 9 3.25 8.73 1.83
C ILE A 9 2.43 9.46 2.89
N GLN A 10 1.22 9.85 2.54
CA GLN A 10 0.31 10.55 3.47
C GLN A 10 -0.53 9.58 4.31
N ARG A 11 -0.89 8.44 3.73
CA ARG A 11 -1.79 7.48 4.35
C ARG A 11 -1.52 6.07 3.86
N ILE A 12 -1.58 5.13 4.79
CA ILE A 12 -1.59 3.70 4.48
C ILE A 12 -2.97 3.13 4.82
N GLN A 13 -3.56 2.46 3.85
CA GLN A 13 -4.78 1.69 4.02
C GLN A 13 -4.45 0.22 3.90
N THR A 14 -4.85 -0.57 4.89
CA THR A 14 -4.61 -2.02 4.93
C THR A 14 -5.91 -2.77 5.21
N ASP A 15 -5.91 -4.07 4.99
CA ASP A 15 -6.88 -4.94 5.61
C ASP A 15 -6.67 -4.96 7.14
N ARG A 16 -7.38 -5.84 7.83
CA ARG A 16 -7.32 -5.96 9.28
C ARG A 16 -6.38 -7.08 9.75
N GLY A 17 -5.34 -7.36 8.99
CA GLY A 17 -4.30 -8.31 9.36
C GLY A 17 -3.60 -7.93 10.68
N ARG A 18 -3.25 -8.93 11.49
CA ARG A 18 -2.63 -8.71 12.81
C ARG A 18 -1.30 -7.95 12.71
N GLU A 19 -0.58 -8.17 11.64
CA GLU A 19 0.70 -7.53 11.35
C GLU A 19 0.59 -6.01 11.29
N PHE A 20 -0.51 -5.49 10.72
CA PHE A 20 -0.72 -4.04 10.61
C PHE A 20 -1.21 -3.39 11.91
N PHE A 21 -1.82 -4.18 12.80
CA PHE A 21 -2.29 -3.71 14.11
C PHE A 21 -1.22 -3.84 15.21
N ALA A 22 -0.05 -4.38 14.90
CA ALA A 22 1.07 -4.40 15.85
C ALA A 22 1.40 -2.96 16.30
N ILE A 23 1.50 -2.75 17.59
CA ILE A 23 1.74 -1.42 18.18
C ILE A 23 2.97 -0.76 17.57
N LYS A 24 4.07 -1.50 17.46
CA LYS A 24 5.33 -1.01 16.86
C LYS A 24 5.17 -0.51 15.43
N VAL A 25 4.30 -1.16 14.64
CA VAL A 25 4.02 -0.72 13.25
C VAL A 25 3.28 0.60 13.26
N GLN A 26 2.25 0.73 14.10
CA GLN A 26 1.45 1.94 14.20
C GLN A 26 2.28 3.11 14.76
N GLU A 27 3.08 2.87 15.79
CA GLU A 27 4.01 3.87 16.34
C GLU A 27 4.99 4.37 15.27
N ARG A 28 5.57 3.43 14.49
CA ARG A 28 6.48 3.80 13.41
C ARG A 28 5.81 4.62 12.31
N LEU A 29 4.57 4.33 11.97
CA LEU A 29 3.80 5.14 11.03
C LEU A 29 3.54 6.55 11.56
N MET A 30 3.26 6.69 12.86
CA MET A 30 3.10 7.99 13.51
C MET A 30 4.41 8.81 13.49
N GLU A 31 5.56 8.16 13.74
CA GLU A 31 6.88 8.81 13.65
C GLU A 31 7.15 9.39 12.25
N TYR A 32 6.69 8.71 11.21
CA TYR A 32 6.79 9.19 9.81
C TYR A 32 5.69 10.17 9.41
N GLY A 33 4.77 10.52 10.30
CA GLY A 33 3.62 11.36 9.94
C GLY A 33 2.65 10.69 8.95
N ILE A 34 2.54 9.37 8.99
CA ILE A 34 1.70 8.60 8.08
C ILE A 34 0.40 8.20 8.79
N LYS A 35 -0.74 8.55 8.20
CA LYS A 35 -2.07 8.20 8.71
C LYS A 35 -2.36 6.72 8.49
N PHE A 36 -2.62 5.98 9.56
CA PHE A 36 -3.06 4.58 9.47
C PHE A 36 -4.59 4.51 9.38
N ARG A 37 -5.09 3.92 8.30
CA ARG A 37 -6.54 3.82 8.02
C ARG A 37 -6.88 2.39 7.60
N PRO A 38 -7.12 1.47 8.55
CA PRO A 38 -7.58 0.13 8.18
C PRO A 38 -8.96 0.19 7.51
N ILE A 39 -9.20 -0.71 6.56
CA ILE A 39 -10.51 -0.81 5.91
C ILE A 39 -11.60 -1.16 6.94
N LYS A 40 -12.82 -0.74 6.65
CA LYS A 40 -13.95 -1.07 7.52
C LYS A 40 -14.20 -2.59 7.53
N PRO A 41 -14.61 -3.15 8.67
CA PRO A 41 -15.03 -4.54 8.72
C PRO A 41 -16.12 -4.83 7.68
N GLY A 42 -16.06 -5.98 7.02
CA GLY A 42 -17.04 -6.35 5.99
C GLY A 42 -16.94 -5.59 4.67
N SER A 43 -15.82 -4.92 4.41
CA SER A 43 -15.62 -4.14 3.18
C SER A 43 -14.42 -4.65 2.36
N PRO A 44 -14.38 -5.93 1.94
CA PRO A 44 -13.26 -6.51 1.23
C PRO A 44 -12.98 -5.84 -0.11
N HIS A 45 -14.00 -5.26 -0.75
CA HIS A 45 -13.86 -4.53 -2.02
C HIS A 45 -12.88 -3.36 -1.95
N LEU A 46 -12.62 -2.80 -0.76
CA LEU A 46 -11.64 -1.73 -0.57
C LEU A 46 -10.20 -2.19 -0.72
N ASN A 47 -9.94 -3.51 -0.72
CA ASN A 47 -8.63 -4.11 -0.92
C ASN A 47 -8.40 -4.61 -2.37
N GLY A 48 -9.35 -4.40 -3.26
CA GLY A 48 -9.36 -4.97 -4.61
C GLY A 48 -8.16 -4.61 -5.47
N LYS A 49 -7.54 -3.44 -5.27
CA LYS A 49 -6.32 -3.06 -6.02
C LYS A 49 -5.11 -3.91 -5.62
N VAL A 50 -4.96 -4.18 -4.33
CA VAL A 50 -3.88 -5.05 -3.81
C VAL A 50 -4.10 -6.49 -4.26
N GLU A 51 -5.32 -6.99 -4.15
CA GLU A 51 -5.69 -8.33 -4.62
C GLU A 51 -5.43 -8.50 -6.12
N ARG A 52 -5.73 -7.47 -6.92
CA ARG A 52 -5.45 -7.48 -8.36
C ARG A 52 -3.96 -7.52 -8.65
N SER A 53 -3.15 -6.74 -7.92
CA SER A 53 -1.70 -6.76 -8.05
C SER A 53 -1.13 -8.14 -7.72
N GLN A 54 -1.52 -8.71 -6.57
CA GLN A 54 -1.10 -10.03 -6.14
C GLN A 54 -1.49 -11.13 -7.15
N ARG A 55 -2.67 -11.02 -7.75
CA ARG A 55 -3.10 -11.94 -8.82
C ARG A 55 -2.20 -11.83 -10.05
N THR A 56 -1.88 -10.62 -10.48
CA THR A 56 -0.97 -10.39 -11.60
C THR A 56 0.40 -11.00 -11.34
N ASP A 57 0.97 -10.77 -10.16
CA ASP A 57 2.26 -11.37 -9.77
C ASP A 57 2.20 -12.90 -9.77
N LYS A 58 1.11 -13.47 -9.26
CA LYS A 58 0.92 -14.93 -9.24
C LYS A 58 0.79 -15.51 -10.64
N GLU A 59 0.00 -14.89 -11.51
CA GLU A 59 -0.31 -15.41 -12.85
C GLU A 59 0.83 -15.16 -13.85
N GLU A 60 1.50 -14.02 -13.78
CA GLU A 60 2.48 -13.60 -14.79
C GLU A 60 3.94 -13.83 -14.36
N PHE A 61 4.22 -13.95 -13.07
CA PHE A 61 5.58 -14.18 -12.56
C PHE A 61 5.70 -15.52 -11.85
N TYR A 62 5.06 -15.70 -10.68
CA TYR A 62 5.27 -16.88 -9.85
C TYR A 62 4.87 -18.22 -10.51
N SER A 63 3.97 -18.18 -11.49
CA SER A 63 3.62 -19.37 -12.28
C SER A 63 4.71 -19.80 -13.28
N THR A 64 5.67 -18.95 -13.57
CA THR A 64 6.69 -19.15 -14.61
C THR A 64 8.09 -19.40 -14.06
N VAL A 65 8.32 -19.18 -12.76
CA VAL A 65 9.64 -19.28 -12.12
C VAL A 65 9.71 -20.47 -11.17
N ASP A 66 10.92 -21.00 -10.99
CA ASP A 66 11.21 -21.97 -9.94
C ASP A 66 11.50 -21.23 -8.63
N LEU A 67 10.63 -21.43 -7.64
CA LEU A 67 10.75 -20.77 -6.32
C LEU A 67 11.98 -21.22 -5.53
N ASN A 68 12.63 -22.31 -5.93
CA ASN A 68 13.86 -22.79 -5.30
C ASN A 68 15.13 -22.33 -6.06
N ASN A 69 14.96 -21.56 -7.13
CA ASN A 69 16.09 -21.06 -7.89
C ASN A 69 16.90 -20.05 -7.03
N PRO A 70 18.22 -20.24 -6.87
CA PRO A 70 19.08 -19.27 -6.18
C PRO A 70 19.04 -17.85 -6.76
N SER A 71 18.69 -17.72 -8.05
CA SER A 71 18.56 -16.43 -8.76
C SER A 71 17.14 -15.84 -8.70
N LEU A 72 16.25 -16.37 -7.87
CA LEU A 72 14.87 -15.90 -7.78
C LEU A 72 14.78 -14.40 -7.43
N GLU A 73 15.69 -13.89 -6.61
CA GLU A 73 15.74 -12.47 -6.26
C GLU A 73 16.04 -11.59 -7.49
N ASP A 74 16.97 -11.99 -8.32
CA ASP A 74 17.31 -11.27 -9.57
C ASP A 74 16.13 -11.31 -10.55
N GLU A 75 15.48 -12.46 -10.68
CA GLU A 75 14.28 -12.61 -11.51
C GLU A 75 13.12 -11.73 -11.01
N LEU A 76 12.95 -11.61 -9.69
CA LEU A 76 11.94 -10.75 -9.09
C LEU A 76 12.24 -9.27 -9.33
N GLN A 77 13.50 -8.86 -9.23
CA GLN A 77 13.91 -7.48 -9.53
C GLN A 77 13.67 -7.15 -11.02
N LEU A 78 13.97 -8.07 -11.91
CA LEU A 78 13.69 -7.91 -13.34
C LEU A 78 12.19 -7.79 -13.60
N TRP A 79 11.39 -8.66 -12.98
CA TRP A 79 9.92 -8.59 -13.05
C TRP A 79 9.40 -7.24 -12.56
N GLN A 80 9.88 -6.76 -11.42
CA GLN A 80 9.48 -5.47 -10.88
C GLN A 80 9.83 -4.32 -11.84
N HIS A 81 11.00 -4.39 -12.48
CA HIS A 81 11.40 -3.42 -13.49
C HIS A 81 10.44 -3.44 -14.68
N GLN A 82 10.21 -4.61 -15.27
CA GLN A 82 9.28 -4.78 -16.39
C GLN A 82 7.86 -4.33 -16.04
N TYR A 83 7.38 -4.69 -14.85
CA TYR A 83 6.05 -4.26 -14.38
C TYR A 83 5.91 -2.75 -14.32
N ASN A 84 6.91 -2.07 -13.83
CA ASN A 84 6.86 -0.62 -13.60
C ASN A 84 7.15 0.20 -14.87
N TRP A 85 8.05 -0.27 -15.72
CA TRP A 85 8.59 0.51 -16.83
C TRP A 85 8.10 0.09 -18.23
N GLU A 86 7.71 -1.15 -18.39
CA GLU A 86 7.43 -1.71 -19.73
C GLU A 86 6.00 -2.23 -19.87
N ARG A 87 5.42 -2.76 -18.79
CA ARG A 87 4.11 -3.40 -18.84
C ARG A 87 2.98 -2.37 -18.89
N PRO A 88 2.15 -2.37 -19.97
CA PRO A 88 1.00 -1.49 -20.04
C PRO A 88 -0.12 -1.99 -19.11
N HIS A 89 -0.83 -1.05 -18.48
CA HIS A 89 -1.94 -1.34 -17.58
C HIS A 89 -3.25 -0.76 -18.09
N GLY A 90 -4.29 -1.59 -18.21
CA GLY A 90 -5.61 -1.15 -18.66
C GLY A 90 -6.22 -0.06 -17.77
N ALA A 91 -6.04 -0.19 -16.44
CA ALA A 91 -6.50 0.82 -15.48
C ALA A 91 -5.77 2.18 -15.59
N LEU A 92 -4.65 2.21 -16.29
CA LEU A 92 -3.85 3.42 -16.57
C LEU A 92 -3.96 3.85 -18.04
N ASN A 93 -4.99 3.40 -18.75
CA ASN A 93 -5.18 3.67 -20.18
C ASN A 93 -4.00 3.24 -21.06
N GLY A 94 -3.41 2.08 -20.77
CA GLY A 94 -2.28 1.54 -21.49
C GLY A 94 -0.91 2.12 -21.10
N LYS A 95 -0.87 3.04 -20.15
CA LYS A 95 0.38 3.57 -19.60
C LYS A 95 1.02 2.59 -18.63
N THR A 96 2.33 2.72 -18.46
CA THR A 96 3.05 2.03 -17.38
C THR A 96 2.87 2.75 -16.04
N PRO A 97 3.12 2.10 -14.90
CA PRO A 97 3.16 2.77 -13.60
C PRO A 97 4.13 3.96 -13.57
N MET A 98 5.30 3.86 -14.22
CA MET A 98 6.27 4.95 -14.27
C MET A 98 5.82 6.12 -15.15
N ASP A 99 5.14 5.86 -16.27
CA ASP A 99 4.50 6.94 -17.05
C ASP A 99 3.50 7.72 -16.18
N LYS A 100 2.71 6.97 -15.40
CA LYS A 100 1.72 7.58 -14.51
C LYS A 100 2.37 8.33 -13.35
N TYR A 101 3.46 7.82 -12.82
CA TYR A 101 4.26 8.50 -11.81
C TYR A 101 4.76 9.85 -12.33
N PHE A 102 5.39 9.90 -13.50
CA PHE A 102 5.88 11.16 -14.09
C PHE A 102 4.76 12.15 -14.40
N GLU A 103 3.60 11.67 -14.84
CA GLU A 103 2.42 12.52 -15.07
C GLU A 103 1.91 13.18 -13.78
N LEU A 104 1.93 12.44 -12.66
CA LEU A 104 1.39 12.89 -11.38
C LEU A 104 2.41 13.59 -10.48
N SER A 105 3.70 13.34 -10.69
CA SER A 105 4.78 13.88 -9.86
C SER A 105 4.71 15.40 -9.68
N PRO A 106 4.45 16.22 -10.71
CA PRO A 106 4.31 17.67 -10.54
C PRO A 106 3.10 18.10 -9.67
N LYS A 107 2.14 17.21 -9.48
CA LYS A 107 0.91 17.45 -8.70
C LYS A 107 0.96 16.87 -7.30
N THR A 108 2.03 16.14 -6.99
CA THR A 108 2.22 15.49 -5.69
C THR A 108 2.77 16.52 -4.70
N PRO A 109 2.22 16.62 -3.49
CA PRO A 109 2.74 17.55 -2.50
C PRO A 109 4.17 17.19 -2.09
N PHE A 110 4.95 18.19 -1.68
CA PHE A 110 6.26 17.97 -1.10
C PHE A 110 6.18 17.41 0.32
N TRP A 111 7.28 16.84 0.81
CA TRP A 111 7.37 16.29 2.17
C TRP A 111 6.98 17.29 3.23
N ASP A 112 7.45 18.53 3.13
CA ASP A 112 7.15 19.60 4.08
C ASP A 112 5.65 19.92 4.15
N GLU A 113 4.96 19.88 3.01
CA GLU A 113 3.51 20.07 2.94
C GLU A 113 2.75 18.91 3.59
N VAL A 114 3.20 17.68 3.38
CA VAL A 114 2.59 16.49 3.98
C VAL A 114 2.79 16.50 5.49
N GLU A 115 3.98 16.85 5.96
CA GLU A 115 4.31 16.97 7.38
C GLU A 115 3.46 18.08 8.05
N ALA A 116 3.34 19.23 7.43
CA ALA A 116 2.53 20.33 7.92
C ALA A 116 1.02 19.99 8.02
N ASN A 117 0.54 19.09 7.18
CA ASN A 117 -0.86 18.63 7.17
C ASN A 117 -1.11 17.40 8.06
N TYR A 118 -0.09 16.88 8.71
CA TYR A 118 -0.24 15.78 9.66
C TYR A 118 -0.61 16.32 11.04
N ASP A 119 -1.74 15.86 11.58
CA ASP A 119 -2.20 16.22 12.92
C ASP A 119 -2.10 15.00 13.85
N PRO A 120 -1.08 14.96 14.73
CA PRO A 120 -0.91 13.85 15.67
C PRO A 120 -2.10 13.63 16.59
N SER A 121 -2.88 14.68 16.89
CA SER A 121 -4.05 14.59 17.78
C SER A 121 -5.18 13.74 17.19
N GLN A 122 -5.22 13.60 15.88
CA GLN A 122 -6.18 12.77 15.14
C GLN A 122 -5.76 11.30 15.02
N GLU A 123 -4.54 10.98 15.44
CA GLU A 123 -3.98 9.63 15.34
C GLU A 123 -3.99 8.95 16.72
N ARG A 124 -4.27 7.67 16.71
CA ARG A 124 -4.26 6.83 17.91
C ARG A 124 -3.87 5.40 17.57
N ILE A 125 -3.33 4.69 18.54
CA ILE A 125 -3.15 3.24 18.42
C ILE A 125 -4.53 2.59 18.32
N ARG A 126 -4.73 1.80 17.28
CA ARG A 126 -5.98 1.10 17.00
C ARG A 126 -5.88 -0.36 17.43
N GLU A 127 -6.93 -0.86 18.01
CA GLU A 127 -7.04 -2.28 18.36
C GLU A 127 -7.72 -3.06 17.24
N GLN A 128 -7.28 -4.31 17.08
CA GLN A 128 -7.84 -5.25 16.10
C GLN A 128 -9.17 -5.87 16.57
N ASN A 129 -9.98 -5.17 17.31
CA ASN A 129 -11.20 -5.74 17.85
C ASN A 129 -12.37 -5.63 16.86
N TYR A 130 -12.55 -6.67 16.04
CA TYR A 130 -13.61 -6.76 15.03
C TYR A 130 -15.02 -6.60 15.60
N GLN A 131 -15.27 -7.13 16.80
CA GLN A 131 -16.61 -7.11 17.41
C GLN A 131 -16.98 -5.72 17.94
N VAL A 132 -16.03 -5.02 18.53
CA VAL A 132 -16.25 -3.65 19.02
C VAL A 132 -16.50 -2.70 17.84
N ASP A 133 -15.74 -2.82 16.77
CA ASP A 133 -15.94 -1.99 15.58
C ASP A 133 -17.32 -2.22 14.94
N LEU A 134 -17.81 -3.46 14.91
CA LEU A 134 -19.16 -3.79 14.42
C LEU A 134 -20.27 -3.27 15.32
N VAL A 135 -20.10 -3.32 16.63
CA VAL A 135 -21.08 -2.77 17.60
C VAL A 135 -21.14 -1.25 17.51
N LEU A 136 -19.99 -0.59 17.43
CA LEU A 136 -19.92 0.87 17.27
C LEU A 136 -20.51 1.38 15.94
N GLN A 137 -20.44 0.57 14.89
CA GLN A 137 -21.09 0.90 13.61
C GLN A 137 -22.62 0.76 13.66
N LYS A 138 -23.14 -0.17 14.45
CA LYS A 138 -24.60 -0.35 14.63
C LYS A 138 -25.22 0.71 15.54
N LEU A 139 -24.43 1.38 16.38
CA LEU A 139 -24.86 2.46 17.28
C LEU A 139 -24.81 3.85 16.63
N LYS A 140 -24.30 3.97 15.42
CA LYS A 140 -24.31 5.19 14.60
C LYS A 140 -25.43 5.15 13.59
#